data_dd142d5a252999844da8c8ca9017b748
#
_entry.id   dd142d5a252999844da8c8ca9017b748
#
_cell.length_a   1.000
_cell.length_b   1.000
_cell.length_c   1.000
_cell.angle_alpha   90.00
_cell.angle_beta   90.00
_cell.angle_gamma   90.00
#
_symmetry.space_group_name_H-M   'P 1'
#
loop_
_entity.id
_entity.type
_entity.pdbx_description
1 polymer ?
#
loop_
_entity_poly.entity_id
_entity_poly.type
_entity_poly.pdbx_seq_one_letter_code
_entity_poly.pdbx_strand_id
1 'polypeptide(L)'
;NCIVLDFFSGSSSTADAIMQLNADDSGHRKFVMIQLPEECEKKSDAYKEGYKNICEVGKERIRRAGNKIKSEHPNADIDVGFKVFRAADTNIKWNSLMDMGQIDINQMETSPDTIDFVPGAKDVDIVYELMLRQNDVPLSSKIEQIFGGGYERTYLYADSYLVCLETKITNELIDKLAELDPLPIKFIFRDSAFQDDIALKDETFRRLKAL
;
A
#
# COMPACT_ATOMS: atom_id res chain seq x y z
N ASN A 1 9.68 -21.77 8.11
CA ASN A 1 9.28 -20.44 7.61
C ASN A 1 10.46 -19.47 7.76
N CYS A 2 10.95 -18.91 6.67
CA CYS A 2 11.98 -17.86 6.66
C CYS A 2 11.63 -16.80 5.63
N ILE A 3 12.28 -15.64 5.74
CA ILE A 3 12.23 -14.59 4.72
C ILE A 3 13.60 -14.57 4.06
N VAL A 4 13.64 -14.66 2.75
CA VAL A 4 14.86 -14.57 1.95
C VAL A 4 14.92 -13.19 1.33
N LEU A 5 16.00 -12.47 1.59
CA LEU A 5 16.25 -11.13 1.09
C LEU A 5 17.39 -11.16 0.08
N ASP A 6 17.14 -10.68 -1.13
CA ASP A 6 18.11 -10.59 -2.23
C ASP A 6 18.22 -9.14 -2.70
N PHE A 7 19.35 -8.49 -2.42
CA PHE A 7 19.59 -7.06 -2.72
C PHE A 7 19.96 -6.76 -4.17
N PHE A 8 20.34 -7.77 -4.93
CA PHE A 8 20.74 -7.66 -6.32
C PHE A 8 20.08 -8.76 -7.13
N SER A 9 18.75 -8.79 -7.04
CA SER A 9 17.95 -9.93 -7.51
C SER A 9 18.02 -10.18 -9.03
N GLY A 10 18.57 -9.24 -9.78
CA GLY A 10 18.72 -9.36 -11.22
C GLY A 10 17.40 -9.74 -11.89
N SER A 11 17.38 -10.92 -12.51
CA SER A 11 16.16 -11.48 -13.13
C SER A 11 15.27 -12.25 -12.14
N SER A 12 15.48 -12.11 -10.82
CA SER A 12 14.67 -12.73 -9.74
C SER A 12 14.65 -14.27 -9.76
N SER A 13 15.74 -14.91 -10.10
CA SER A 13 15.86 -16.37 -10.04
C SER A 13 15.74 -16.93 -8.63
N THR A 14 16.15 -16.16 -7.63
CA THR A 14 15.96 -16.51 -6.20
C THR A 14 14.48 -16.65 -5.84
N ALA A 15 13.62 -15.74 -6.30
CA ALA A 15 12.18 -15.82 -6.05
C ALA A 15 11.56 -17.07 -6.71
N ASP A 16 11.95 -17.39 -7.94
CA ASP A 16 11.53 -18.60 -8.65
C ASP A 16 11.90 -19.85 -7.86
N ALA A 17 13.17 -19.97 -7.43
CA ALA A 17 13.65 -21.11 -6.63
C ALA A 17 12.90 -21.25 -5.29
N ILE A 18 12.57 -20.14 -4.61
CA ILE A 18 11.82 -20.16 -3.34
C ILE A 18 10.40 -20.67 -3.56
N MET A 19 9.73 -20.22 -4.62
CA MET A 19 8.37 -20.70 -4.93
C MET A 19 8.37 -22.19 -5.28
N GLN A 20 9.37 -22.67 -6.02
CA GLN A 20 9.53 -24.10 -6.31
C GLN A 20 9.75 -24.91 -5.03
N LEU A 21 10.65 -24.48 -4.14
CA LEU A 21 10.87 -25.15 -2.85
C LEU A 21 9.60 -25.21 -1.99
N ASN A 22 8.81 -24.13 -1.98
CA ASN A 22 7.54 -24.13 -1.27
C ASN A 22 6.55 -25.15 -1.87
N ALA A 23 6.57 -25.31 -3.21
CA ALA A 23 5.74 -26.31 -3.86
C ALA A 23 6.17 -27.74 -3.53
N ASP A 24 7.50 -27.99 -3.49
CA ASP A 24 8.05 -29.31 -3.25
C ASP A 24 7.85 -29.83 -1.83
N ASP A 25 7.98 -28.94 -0.82
CA ASP A 25 7.96 -29.32 0.59
C ASP A 25 6.79 -28.71 1.40
N SER A 26 5.80 -28.10 0.72
CA SER A 26 4.68 -27.38 1.35
C SER A 26 5.13 -26.28 2.33
N GLY A 27 6.25 -25.66 2.04
CA GLY A 27 6.84 -24.60 2.84
C GLY A 27 6.11 -23.25 2.60
N HIS A 28 6.32 -22.30 3.55
CA HIS A 28 5.76 -20.94 3.48
C HIS A 28 6.86 -19.89 3.59
N ARG A 29 7.95 -20.09 2.84
CA ARG A 29 9.05 -19.12 2.76
C ARG A 29 8.57 -17.89 1.99
N LYS A 30 8.98 -16.73 2.46
CA LYS A 30 8.73 -15.44 1.80
C LYS A 30 10.01 -14.93 1.17
N PHE A 31 9.88 -14.08 0.16
CA PHE A 31 11.03 -13.42 -0.47
C PHE A 31 10.83 -11.91 -0.54
N VAL A 32 11.94 -11.19 -0.47
CA VAL A 32 12.03 -9.75 -0.74
C VAL A 32 13.15 -9.56 -1.76
N MET A 33 12.78 -9.13 -2.95
CA MET A 33 13.71 -8.91 -4.08
C MET A 33 13.92 -7.41 -4.26
N ILE A 34 15.17 -6.98 -4.22
CA ILE A 34 15.52 -5.56 -4.42
C ILE A 34 16.43 -5.47 -5.64
N GLN A 35 16.06 -4.61 -6.59
CA GLN A 35 16.82 -4.40 -7.81
C GLN A 35 16.70 -2.95 -8.28
N LEU A 36 17.82 -2.38 -8.71
CA LEU A 36 17.83 -1.13 -9.46
C LEU A 36 17.28 -1.36 -10.88
N PRO A 37 16.54 -0.42 -11.45
CA PRO A 37 15.92 -0.57 -12.77
C PRO A 37 16.94 -0.32 -13.89
N GLU A 38 18.03 -1.10 -13.93
CA GLU A 38 19.04 -1.04 -14.97
C GLU A 38 18.43 -1.33 -16.34
N GLU A 39 18.70 -0.46 -17.31
CA GLU A 39 18.14 -0.59 -18.66
C GLU A 39 18.67 -1.83 -19.36
N CYS A 40 17.80 -2.55 -20.05
CA CYS A 40 18.20 -3.64 -20.94
C CYS A 40 18.90 -3.07 -22.19
N GLU A 41 19.97 -3.71 -22.60
CA GLU A 41 20.64 -3.35 -23.86
C GLU A 41 19.68 -3.47 -25.04
N LYS A 42 19.64 -2.48 -25.92
CA LYS A 42 18.74 -2.44 -27.09
C LYS A 42 18.86 -3.64 -28.02
N LYS A 43 20.02 -4.33 -28.00
CA LYS A 43 20.28 -5.54 -28.79
C LYS A 43 19.91 -6.83 -28.07
N SER A 44 19.63 -6.78 -26.77
CA SER A 44 19.28 -7.98 -25.97
C SER A 44 17.92 -8.54 -26.38
N ASP A 45 17.74 -9.82 -26.17
CA ASP A 45 16.45 -10.47 -26.45
C ASP A 45 15.35 -9.96 -25.51
N ALA A 46 15.70 -9.65 -24.26
CA ALA A 46 14.77 -9.01 -23.31
C ALA A 46 14.21 -7.68 -23.85
N TYR A 47 15.07 -6.83 -24.41
CA TYR A 47 14.62 -5.57 -25.00
C TYR A 47 13.72 -5.78 -26.22
N LYS A 48 14.06 -6.75 -27.09
CA LYS A 48 13.25 -7.11 -28.28
C LYS A 48 11.87 -7.64 -27.87
N GLU A 49 11.77 -8.34 -26.74
CA GLU A 49 10.51 -8.81 -26.14
C GLU A 49 9.73 -7.72 -25.39
N GLY A 50 10.24 -6.48 -25.35
CA GLY A 50 9.55 -5.33 -24.77
C GLY A 50 9.93 -4.99 -23.33
N TYR A 51 10.85 -5.71 -22.71
CA TYR A 51 11.32 -5.41 -21.35
C TYR A 51 12.37 -4.30 -21.39
N LYS A 52 12.05 -3.15 -20.82
CA LYS A 52 12.95 -1.98 -20.84
C LYS A 52 14.07 -2.04 -19.82
N ASN A 53 13.86 -2.72 -18.70
CA ASN A 53 14.82 -2.86 -17.62
C ASN A 53 14.77 -4.24 -16.96
N ILE A 54 15.80 -4.55 -16.19
CA ILE A 54 15.95 -5.87 -15.55
C ILE A 54 14.84 -6.17 -14.54
N CYS A 55 14.26 -5.15 -13.89
CA CYS A 55 13.13 -5.33 -12.95
C CYS A 55 11.89 -5.86 -13.68
N GLU A 56 11.62 -5.43 -14.92
CA GLU A 56 10.50 -5.96 -15.71
C GLU A 56 10.72 -7.43 -16.05
N VAL A 57 11.95 -7.81 -16.38
CA VAL A 57 12.34 -9.22 -16.61
C VAL A 57 12.12 -10.04 -15.34
N GLY A 58 12.57 -9.53 -14.19
CA GLY A 58 12.38 -10.19 -12.88
C GLY A 58 10.92 -10.41 -12.53
N LYS A 59 10.08 -9.38 -12.67
CA LYS A 59 8.64 -9.48 -12.44
C LYS A 59 7.96 -10.53 -13.34
N GLU A 60 8.35 -10.56 -14.61
CA GLU A 60 7.81 -11.53 -15.55
C GLU A 60 8.27 -12.96 -15.22
N ARG A 61 9.53 -13.15 -14.81
CA ARG A 61 10.00 -14.45 -14.33
C ARG A 61 9.15 -14.95 -13.16
N ILE A 62 8.91 -14.11 -12.15
CA ILE A 62 8.10 -14.49 -10.99
C ILE A 62 6.69 -14.91 -11.43
N ARG A 63 6.04 -14.17 -12.34
CA ARG A 63 4.73 -14.52 -12.87
C ARG A 63 4.73 -15.85 -13.61
N ARG A 64 5.71 -16.07 -14.50
CA ARG A 64 5.82 -17.34 -15.26
C ARG A 64 6.08 -18.52 -14.34
N ALA A 65 6.98 -18.37 -13.36
CA ALA A 65 7.26 -19.40 -12.37
C ALA A 65 5.99 -19.73 -11.56
N GLY A 66 5.28 -18.73 -11.05
CA GLY A 66 4.05 -18.93 -10.32
C GLY A 66 2.95 -19.63 -11.14
N ASN A 67 2.78 -19.26 -12.40
CA ASN A 67 1.83 -19.91 -13.31
C ASN A 67 2.21 -21.38 -13.58
N LYS A 68 3.48 -21.65 -13.79
CA LYS A 68 4.02 -23.00 -13.99
C LYS A 68 3.72 -23.85 -12.75
N ILE A 69 4.09 -23.38 -11.58
CA ILE A 69 3.87 -24.08 -10.30
C ILE A 69 2.38 -24.39 -10.09
N LYS A 70 1.49 -23.43 -10.32
CA LYS A 70 0.04 -23.66 -10.23
C LYS A 70 -0.46 -24.74 -11.20
N SER A 71 0.12 -24.81 -12.39
CA SER A 71 -0.24 -25.85 -13.37
C SER A 71 0.29 -27.25 -13.02
N GLU A 72 1.46 -27.32 -12.40
CA GLU A 72 2.10 -28.58 -11.99
C GLU A 72 1.55 -29.08 -10.65
N HIS A 73 1.10 -28.19 -9.77
CA HIS A 73 0.57 -28.49 -8.44
C HIS A 73 -0.85 -27.89 -8.23
N PRO A 74 -1.87 -28.30 -9.00
CA PRO A 74 -3.18 -27.62 -9.01
C PRO A 74 -3.96 -27.70 -7.70
N ASN A 75 -3.62 -28.63 -6.83
CA ASN A 75 -4.28 -28.84 -5.53
C ASN A 75 -3.45 -28.34 -4.34
N ALA A 76 -2.27 -27.76 -4.58
CA ALA A 76 -1.42 -27.28 -3.52
C ALA A 76 -1.82 -25.85 -3.10
N ASP A 77 -1.88 -25.61 -1.79
CA ASP A 77 -2.09 -24.27 -1.22
C ASP A 77 -0.76 -23.50 -1.22
N ILE A 78 -0.42 -22.91 -2.37
CA ILE A 78 0.84 -22.19 -2.58
C ILE A 78 0.55 -20.74 -2.92
N ASP A 79 1.09 -19.84 -2.11
CA ASP A 79 1.10 -18.42 -2.44
C ASP A 79 2.21 -18.14 -3.49
N VAL A 80 1.78 -17.80 -4.69
CA VAL A 80 2.65 -17.39 -5.81
C VAL A 80 2.49 -15.90 -6.14
N GLY A 81 1.76 -15.17 -5.30
CA GLY A 81 1.55 -13.73 -5.42
C GLY A 81 2.78 -12.92 -4.98
N PHE A 82 2.89 -11.72 -5.51
CA PHE A 82 3.88 -10.74 -5.04
C PHE A 82 3.37 -9.31 -5.23
N LYS A 83 3.87 -8.40 -4.42
CA LYS A 83 3.62 -6.96 -4.55
C LYS A 83 4.88 -6.27 -5.05
N VAL A 84 4.70 -5.19 -5.80
CA VAL A 84 5.79 -4.38 -6.35
C VAL A 84 5.72 -3.00 -5.73
N PHE A 85 6.82 -2.58 -5.11
CA PHE A 85 6.99 -1.24 -4.57
C PHE A 85 8.12 -0.51 -5.28
N ARG A 86 8.07 0.80 -5.27
CA ARG A 86 9.17 1.67 -5.70
C ARG A 86 9.54 2.57 -4.54
N ALA A 87 10.84 2.76 -4.32
CA ALA A 87 11.30 3.85 -3.46
C ALA A 87 10.97 5.18 -4.14
N ALA A 88 10.32 6.05 -3.41
CA ALA A 88 9.92 7.38 -3.85
C ALA A 88 9.98 8.34 -2.66
N ASP A 89 9.86 9.63 -2.94
CA ASP A 89 9.70 10.63 -1.90
C ASP A 89 8.36 10.44 -1.17
N THR A 90 8.24 11.06 0.01
CA THR A 90 7.01 11.00 0.80
C THR A 90 5.82 11.59 0.05
N ASN A 91 4.65 10.96 0.20
CA ASN A 91 3.37 11.48 -0.31
C ASN A 91 2.69 12.44 0.67
N ILE A 92 3.13 12.43 1.94
CA ILE A 92 2.49 13.14 3.04
C ILE A 92 3.35 14.33 3.45
N LYS A 93 2.75 15.49 3.61
CA LYS A 93 3.39 16.70 4.11
C LYS A 93 3.45 16.68 5.63
N TRP A 94 4.45 16.01 6.19
CA TRP A 94 4.61 15.82 7.65
C TRP A 94 4.88 17.10 8.44
N ASN A 95 5.41 18.12 7.79
CA ASN A 95 5.86 19.38 8.43
C ASN A 95 5.13 20.61 7.87
N SER A 96 3.91 20.47 7.37
CA SER A 96 3.18 21.57 6.74
C SER A 96 3.04 22.81 7.65
N LEU A 97 3.02 22.63 8.98
CA LEU A 97 3.01 23.74 9.94
C LEU A 97 4.34 24.49 10.03
N MET A 98 5.48 23.88 9.69
CA MET A 98 6.79 24.53 9.72
C MET A 98 7.12 25.24 8.40
N ASP A 99 6.60 24.74 7.29
CA ASP A 99 6.81 25.33 5.96
C ASP A 99 5.83 26.47 5.62
N MET A 100 4.86 26.76 6.48
CA MET A 100 3.87 27.83 6.30
C MET A 100 4.44 29.27 6.35
N GLY A 101 5.75 29.44 6.40
CA GLY A 101 6.40 30.76 6.41
C GLY A 101 6.21 31.61 5.15
N GLN A 102 5.65 31.08 4.06
CA GLN A 102 5.37 31.80 2.82
C GLN A 102 4.13 31.25 2.07
N ILE A 103 2.99 31.17 2.72
CA ILE A 103 1.73 30.91 2.01
C ILE A 103 1.18 32.24 1.53
N ASP A 104 1.06 32.41 0.21
CA ASP A 104 0.31 33.49 -0.40
C ASP A 104 -1.17 33.34 -0.03
N ILE A 105 -1.66 34.21 0.84
CA ILE A 105 -3.03 34.21 1.38
C ILE A 105 -4.09 34.27 0.26
N ASN A 106 -3.72 34.66 -0.95
CA ASN A 106 -4.61 34.72 -2.11
C ASN A 106 -4.84 33.37 -2.83
N GLN A 107 -4.18 32.30 -2.43
CA GLN A 107 -4.36 30.95 -2.96
C GLN A 107 -5.15 30.02 -2.03
N MET A 108 -5.89 30.56 -1.06
CA MET A 108 -6.62 29.83 -0.02
C MET A 108 -7.94 29.18 -0.45
N GLU A 109 -8.10 28.72 -1.68
CA GLU A 109 -8.98 27.59 -1.96
C GLU A 109 -8.17 26.29 -1.79
N THR A 110 -7.66 26.06 -0.60
CA THR A 110 -6.86 24.89 -0.34
C THR A 110 -7.78 23.72 0.01
N SER A 111 -8.03 22.87 -0.97
CA SER A 111 -8.56 21.52 -0.71
C SER A 111 -7.74 20.89 0.42
N PRO A 112 -8.35 20.16 1.38
CA PRO A 112 -7.61 19.39 2.39
C PRO A 112 -6.48 18.55 1.80
N ASP A 113 -6.62 18.02 0.57
CA ASP A 113 -5.56 17.30 -0.12
C ASP A 113 -4.29 18.14 -0.35
N THR A 114 -4.47 19.40 -0.68
CA THR A 114 -3.32 20.31 -0.91
C THR A 114 -2.57 20.60 0.40
N ILE A 115 -3.24 20.53 1.54
CA ILE A 115 -2.63 20.73 2.86
C ILE A 115 -1.81 19.49 3.25
N ASP A 116 -2.39 18.29 3.11
CA ASP A 116 -1.85 17.06 3.70
C ASP A 116 -0.92 16.30 2.76
N PHE A 117 -1.11 16.41 1.44
CA PHE A 117 -0.44 15.56 0.47
C PHE A 117 0.35 16.35 -0.58
N VAL A 118 1.38 15.71 -1.11
CA VAL A 118 2.10 16.25 -2.27
C VAL A 118 1.24 16.16 -3.52
N PRO A 119 1.39 17.09 -4.50
CA PRO A 119 0.63 17.05 -5.73
C PRO A 119 0.79 15.72 -6.48
N GLY A 120 -0.33 15.09 -6.86
CA GLY A 120 -0.34 13.82 -7.58
C GLY A 120 -0.18 12.57 -6.71
N ALA A 121 -0.14 12.70 -5.38
CA ALA A 121 -0.17 11.57 -4.47
C ALA A 121 -1.43 10.71 -4.68
N LYS A 122 -1.26 9.39 -4.67
CA LYS A 122 -2.37 8.44 -4.79
C LYS A 122 -2.73 7.90 -3.42
N ASP A 123 -4.01 7.72 -3.16
CA ASP A 123 -4.51 7.22 -1.88
C ASP A 123 -3.85 5.90 -1.45
N VAL A 124 -3.69 4.97 -2.38
CA VAL A 124 -3.04 3.67 -2.11
C VAL A 124 -1.59 3.86 -1.66
N ASP A 125 -0.85 4.78 -2.28
CA ASP A 125 0.54 5.06 -1.92
C ASP A 125 0.61 5.71 -0.52
N ILE A 126 -0.34 6.59 -0.20
CA ILE A 126 -0.49 7.21 1.14
C ILE A 126 -0.79 6.14 2.18
N VAL A 127 -1.72 5.21 1.91
CA VAL A 127 -2.04 4.11 2.84
C VAL A 127 -0.81 3.25 3.11
N TYR A 128 -0.06 2.86 2.08
CA TYR A 128 1.18 2.10 2.27
C TYR A 128 2.25 2.87 3.05
N GLU A 129 2.39 4.17 2.82
CA GLU A 129 3.31 5.01 3.59
C GLU A 129 2.92 5.07 5.07
N LEU A 130 1.63 5.20 5.37
CA LEU A 130 1.12 5.16 6.74
C LEU A 130 1.38 3.80 7.40
N MET A 131 1.13 2.70 6.69
CA MET A 131 1.37 1.34 7.21
C MET A 131 2.86 1.06 7.42
N LEU A 132 3.73 1.55 6.55
CA LEU A 132 5.18 1.46 6.74
C LEU A 132 5.63 2.12 8.06
N ARG A 133 4.98 3.21 8.46
CA ARG A 133 5.28 3.91 9.72
C ARG A 133 4.69 3.23 10.96
N GLN A 134 3.58 2.49 10.83
CA GLN A 134 3.01 1.72 11.95
C GLN A 134 3.93 0.55 12.36
N ASN A 135 4.61 -0.07 11.39
CA ASN A 135 5.66 -1.07 11.59
C ASN A 135 5.22 -2.37 12.29
N ASP A 136 3.91 -2.61 12.38
CA ASP A 136 3.31 -3.76 13.08
C ASP A 136 2.47 -4.66 12.16
N VAL A 137 2.26 -4.25 10.91
CA VAL A 137 1.57 -5.06 9.88
C VAL A 137 2.43 -5.22 8.65
N PRO A 138 2.47 -6.43 8.05
CA PRO A 138 3.24 -6.67 6.83
C PRO A 138 2.71 -5.83 5.65
N LEU A 139 3.61 -5.26 4.84
CA LEU A 139 3.23 -4.57 3.60
C LEU A 139 2.60 -5.50 2.55
N SER A 140 2.72 -6.81 2.72
CA SER A 140 2.04 -7.83 1.91
C SER A 140 0.56 -8.00 2.24
N SER A 141 0.06 -7.41 3.33
CA SER A 141 -1.34 -7.51 3.74
C SER A 141 -2.29 -6.90 2.71
N LYS A 142 -3.54 -7.35 2.72
CA LYS A 142 -4.59 -6.89 1.83
C LYS A 142 -4.95 -5.43 2.14
N ILE A 143 -5.25 -4.67 1.09
CA ILE A 143 -5.87 -3.35 1.15
C ILE A 143 -7.20 -3.43 0.41
N GLU A 144 -8.24 -2.91 1.00
CA GLU A 144 -9.58 -2.84 0.41
C GLU A 144 -10.17 -1.45 0.58
N GLN A 145 -10.81 -0.95 -0.46
CA GLN A 145 -11.71 0.19 -0.36
C GLN A 145 -13.06 -0.35 0.11
N ILE A 146 -13.54 0.09 1.26
CA ILE A 146 -14.69 -0.55 1.92
C ILE A 146 -16.03 0.16 1.71
N PHE A 147 -16.02 1.41 1.27
CA PHE A 147 -17.23 2.17 1.00
C PHE A 147 -17.26 2.70 -0.43
N GLY A 148 -18.46 3.01 -0.91
CA GLY A 148 -18.78 3.75 -2.12
C GLY A 148 -19.77 4.86 -1.80
N GLY A 149 -20.34 5.51 -2.85
CA GLY A 149 -21.41 6.48 -2.67
C GLY A 149 -20.99 7.77 -1.96
N GLY A 150 -19.78 8.24 -2.26
CA GLY A 150 -19.21 9.47 -1.70
C GLY A 150 -18.15 9.27 -0.61
N TYR A 151 -17.81 8.01 -0.30
CA TYR A 151 -16.78 7.64 0.69
C TYR A 151 -15.75 6.68 0.09
N GLU A 152 -15.30 6.95 -1.14
CA GLU A 152 -14.38 6.09 -1.90
C GLU A 152 -12.94 6.13 -1.40
N ARG A 153 -12.61 7.04 -0.47
CA ARG A 153 -11.27 7.22 0.08
C ARG A 153 -11.10 6.63 1.48
N THR A 154 -11.91 5.61 1.78
CA THR A 154 -11.86 4.88 3.06
C THR A 154 -11.40 3.46 2.82
N TYR A 155 -10.28 3.09 3.41
CA TYR A 155 -9.55 1.84 3.17
C TYR A 155 -9.41 1.02 4.44
N LEU A 156 -9.61 -0.29 4.30
CA LEU A 156 -9.28 -1.29 5.32
C LEU A 156 -7.99 -1.99 4.94
N TYR A 157 -7.02 -2.03 5.85
CA TYR A 157 -5.74 -2.68 5.66
C TYR A 157 -5.53 -3.79 6.68
N ALA A 158 -5.20 -5.00 6.19
CA ALA A 158 -4.95 -6.20 7.02
C ALA A 158 -6.13 -6.52 7.96
N ASP A 159 -7.36 -6.23 7.56
CA ASP A 159 -8.60 -6.38 8.35
C ASP A 159 -8.55 -5.74 9.75
N SER A 160 -7.59 -4.86 9.99
CA SER A 160 -7.28 -4.33 11.31
C SER A 160 -7.11 -2.81 11.35
N TYR A 161 -6.65 -2.19 10.27
CA TYR A 161 -6.38 -0.76 10.19
C TYR A 161 -7.36 -0.10 9.24
N LEU A 162 -8.11 0.85 9.73
CA LEU A 162 -8.93 1.70 8.89
C LEU A 162 -8.20 3.02 8.63
N VAL A 163 -8.03 3.38 7.36
CA VAL A 163 -7.45 4.64 6.90
C VAL A 163 -8.50 5.42 6.14
N CYS A 164 -8.94 6.53 6.70
CA CYS A 164 -9.92 7.42 6.10
C CYS A 164 -9.22 8.66 5.55
N LEU A 165 -9.17 8.77 4.23
CA LEU A 165 -8.58 9.89 3.49
C LEU A 165 -9.64 10.84 2.90
N GLU A 166 -10.88 10.74 3.36
CA GLU A 166 -11.95 11.63 2.93
C GLU A 166 -11.63 13.10 3.23
N THR A 167 -12.08 13.99 2.38
CA THR A 167 -11.83 15.44 2.53
C THR A 167 -12.70 16.08 3.61
N LYS A 168 -13.76 15.39 4.04
CA LYS A 168 -14.66 15.83 5.09
C LYS A 168 -15.20 14.64 5.88
N ILE A 169 -15.10 14.70 7.19
CA ILE A 169 -15.74 13.74 8.09
C ILE A 169 -17.18 14.21 8.38
N THR A 170 -18.12 13.27 8.26
CA THR A 170 -19.55 13.50 8.51
C THR A 170 -20.07 12.51 9.54
N ASN A 171 -21.16 12.85 10.24
CA ASN A 171 -21.82 11.94 11.18
C ASN A 171 -22.27 10.64 10.49
N GLU A 172 -22.74 10.72 9.23
CA GLU A 172 -23.11 9.54 8.46
C GLU A 172 -21.92 8.59 8.23
N LEU A 173 -20.74 9.14 7.92
CA LEU A 173 -19.52 8.33 7.79
C LEU A 173 -19.15 7.68 9.12
N ILE A 174 -19.24 8.42 10.23
CA ILE A 174 -18.95 7.88 11.56
C ILE A 174 -19.91 6.76 11.93
N ASP A 175 -21.19 6.88 11.58
CA ASP A 175 -22.19 5.83 11.78
C ASP A 175 -21.82 4.56 11.01
N LYS A 176 -21.49 4.69 9.73
CA LYS A 176 -21.03 3.56 8.89
C LYS A 176 -19.78 2.89 9.43
N LEU A 177 -18.83 3.69 9.96
CA LEU A 177 -17.59 3.16 10.55
C LEU A 177 -17.86 2.39 11.85
N ALA A 178 -18.79 2.85 12.65
CA ALA A 178 -19.19 2.21 13.92
C ALA A 178 -19.99 0.91 13.71
N GLU A 179 -20.58 0.71 12.53
CA GLU A 179 -21.35 -0.50 12.17
C GLU A 179 -20.46 -1.61 11.57
N LEU A 180 -19.15 -1.37 11.41
CA LEU A 180 -18.24 -2.40 10.87
C LEU A 180 -18.13 -3.59 11.83
N ASP A 181 -18.24 -4.80 11.29
CA ASP A 181 -18.07 -6.06 12.04
C ASP A 181 -17.17 -7.02 11.22
N PRO A 182 -15.98 -7.39 11.72
CA PRO A 182 -15.37 -6.93 12.96
C PRO A 182 -14.92 -5.46 12.89
N LEU A 183 -14.96 -4.77 14.05
CA LEU A 183 -14.48 -3.41 14.15
C LEU A 183 -12.95 -3.36 13.99
N PRO A 184 -12.41 -2.46 13.18
CA PRO A 184 -10.96 -2.27 13.05
C PRO A 184 -10.30 -1.94 14.39
N ILE A 185 -9.10 -2.46 14.62
CA ILE A 185 -8.33 -2.24 15.85
C ILE A 185 -7.85 -0.79 15.93
N LYS A 186 -7.57 -0.17 14.78
CA LYS A 186 -7.01 1.18 14.70
C LYS A 186 -7.65 1.98 13.58
N PHE A 187 -7.98 3.22 13.89
CA PHE A 187 -8.52 4.18 12.95
C PHE A 187 -7.51 5.31 12.73
N ILE A 188 -7.25 5.64 11.48
CA ILE A 188 -6.36 6.72 11.06
C ILE A 188 -7.17 7.69 10.22
N PHE A 189 -7.29 8.91 10.71
CA PHE A 189 -7.96 10.02 10.03
C PHE A 189 -6.98 11.14 9.73
N ARG A 190 -7.24 11.88 8.70
CA ARG A 190 -6.57 13.15 8.44
C ARG A 190 -7.21 14.25 9.27
N ASP A 191 -6.40 15.08 9.90
CA ASP A 191 -6.87 16.13 10.79
C ASP A 191 -7.66 17.22 10.05
N SER A 192 -7.19 17.60 8.87
CA SER A 192 -7.83 18.61 7.99
C SER A 192 -9.28 18.28 7.61
N ALA A 193 -9.65 17.00 7.60
CA ALA A 193 -11.02 16.56 7.25
C ALA A 193 -12.07 16.89 8.32
N PHE A 194 -11.65 17.21 9.54
CA PHE A 194 -12.53 17.67 10.61
C PHE A 194 -12.81 19.17 10.53
N GLN A 195 -12.12 19.93 9.67
CA GLN A 195 -12.36 21.35 9.43
C GLN A 195 -12.37 22.18 10.73
N ASP A 196 -11.44 21.91 11.63
CA ASP A 196 -11.31 22.52 12.97
C ASP A 196 -12.51 22.26 13.92
N ASP A 197 -13.42 21.36 13.59
CA ASP A 197 -14.51 20.96 14.48
C ASP A 197 -14.00 19.98 15.56
N ILE A 198 -13.56 20.54 16.68
CA ILE A 198 -13.05 19.79 17.83
C ILE A 198 -14.14 18.89 18.42
N ALA A 199 -15.40 19.34 18.43
CA ALA A 199 -16.50 18.56 18.98
C ALA A 199 -16.76 17.30 18.15
N LEU A 200 -16.79 17.41 16.83
CA LEU A 200 -16.91 16.28 15.91
C LEU A 200 -15.74 15.31 16.06
N LYS A 201 -14.52 15.83 16.20
CA LYS A 201 -13.32 15.03 16.41
C LYS A 201 -13.40 14.21 17.70
N ASP A 202 -13.75 14.85 18.83
CA ASP A 202 -13.90 14.17 20.12
C ASP A 202 -15.05 13.16 20.11
N GLU A 203 -16.16 13.46 19.44
CA GLU A 203 -17.28 12.54 19.28
C GLU A 203 -16.88 11.32 18.46
N THR A 204 -16.16 11.51 17.35
CA THR A 204 -15.64 10.43 16.52
C THR A 204 -14.78 9.47 17.33
N PHE A 205 -13.83 10.00 18.09
CA PHE A 205 -12.97 9.16 18.93
C PHE A 205 -13.75 8.44 20.04
N ARG A 206 -14.75 9.07 20.63
CA ARG A 206 -15.60 8.41 21.64
C ARG A 206 -16.42 7.28 21.04
N ARG A 207 -17.04 7.50 19.90
CA ARG A 207 -17.92 6.51 19.25
C ARG A 207 -17.16 5.28 18.75
N LEU A 208 -15.96 5.47 18.17
CA LEU A 208 -15.13 4.37 17.67
C LEU A 208 -14.33 3.65 18.76
N LYS A 209 -14.23 4.21 19.98
CA LYS A 209 -13.60 3.55 21.15
C LYS A 209 -14.60 2.88 22.09
N ALA A 210 -15.87 3.24 22.00
CA ALA A 210 -16.91 2.77 22.93
C ALA A 210 -17.48 1.38 22.58
N LEU A 211 -16.90 0.75 21.56
CA LEU A 211 -17.19 -0.61 21.12
C LEU A 211 -15.99 -1.51 21.44
#